data_83328bfc9cf29b6e29f6c663283aa8f8
#
_entry.id   83328bfc9cf29b6e29f6c663283aa8f8
#
_cell.length_a   1.000
_cell.length_b   1.000
_cell.length_c   1.000
_cell.angle_alpha   90.00
_cell.angle_beta   90.00
_cell.angle_gamma   90.00
#
_symmetry.space_group_name_H-M   'P 1'
#
loop_
_entity.id
_entity.type
_entity.pdbx_description
1 polymer ?
#
loop_
_entity_poly.entity_id
_entity_poly.type
_entity_poly.pdbx_seq_one_letter_code
_entity_poly.pdbx_strand_id
1 'polypeptide(L)'
;MNIHNILEDQVIIRVNDMYKRLGEMKPDWFTCNCEQCRLDTTAYVLNKLPPRYIVSGRGLTHMFASANTQMSVDMDSLIVEGMKKVAANARPFHATETKDASEESEDPVFNFPLFVGTVYDGMSFDAIRSAQITLSQNGVPCSMIDHTWTNPMLLTPHTKGKYTFWVKPQKARTLGETKQFQFKIEITADGFEKTTYVLDIPVTSSEHTVQKPNTIDPIKIQDLYLFKTHSL
;
A
#
# COMPACT_ATOMS: atom_id res chain seq x y z
N MET A 1 -14.20 -21.64 -2.10
CA MET A 1 -15.01 -21.09 -0.98
C MET A 1 -14.56 -19.67 -0.78
N ASN A 2 -15.41 -18.67 -1.03
CA ASN A 2 -14.99 -17.27 -0.97
C ASN A 2 -15.54 -16.66 0.33
N ILE A 3 -14.66 -16.22 1.21
CA ILE A 3 -15.03 -15.50 2.44
C ILE A 3 -14.96 -14.02 2.11
N HIS A 4 -16.06 -13.30 2.32
CA HIS A 4 -16.15 -11.88 1.98
C HIS A 4 -16.60 -11.05 3.18
N ASN A 5 -15.99 -9.88 3.37
CA ASN A 5 -16.41 -8.92 4.38
C ASN A 5 -17.47 -7.98 3.79
N ILE A 6 -18.72 -8.20 4.17
CA ILE A 6 -19.85 -7.47 3.62
C ILE A 6 -19.83 -5.96 3.94
N LEU A 7 -19.14 -5.55 5.02
CA LEU A 7 -19.02 -4.14 5.36
C LEU A 7 -18.18 -3.37 4.36
N GLU A 8 -17.31 -4.04 3.63
CA GLU A 8 -16.44 -3.41 2.63
C GLU A 8 -17.30 -2.74 1.54
N ASP A 9 -18.22 -3.50 0.92
CA ASP A 9 -19.11 -2.97 -0.12
C ASP A 9 -20.00 -1.85 0.41
N GLN A 10 -20.55 -2.02 1.62
CA GLN A 10 -21.43 -1.03 2.23
C GLN A 10 -20.69 0.29 2.52
N VAL A 11 -19.45 0.20 3.04
CA VAL A 11 -18.64 1.39 3.33
C VAL A 11 -18.24 2.09 2.04
N ILE A 12 -17.81 1.35 1.00
CA ILE A 12 -17.44 1.92 -0.30
C ILE A 12 -18.61 2.72 -0.89
N ILE A 13 -19.81 2.13 -0.93
CA ILE A 13 -21.01 2.79 -1.47
C ILE A 13 -21.32 4.07 -0.67
N ARG A 14 -21.33 3.99 0.67
CA ARG A 14 -21.67 5.13 1.52
C ARG A 14 -20.63 6.24 1.49
N VAL A 15 -19.33 5.90 1.44
CA VAL A 15 -18.25 6.87 1.26
C VAL A 15 -18.45 7.63 -0.05
N ASN A 16 -18.68 6.92 -1.15
CA ASN A 16 -18.92 7.55 -2.45
C ASN A 16 -20.13 8.48 -2.46
N ASP A 17 -21.24 8.05 -1.85
CA ASP A 17 -22.44 8.89 -1.72
C ASP A 17 -22.18 10.13 -0.87
N MET A 18 -21.45 10.00 0.24
CA MET A 18 -21.12 11.13 1.12
C MET A 18 -20.21 12.13 0.41
N TYR A 19 -19.17 11.65 -0.30
CA TYR A 19 -18.29 12.50 -1.10
C TYR A 19 -19.05 13.25 -2.20
N LYS A 20 -20.01 12.60 -2.86
CA LYS A 20 -20.87 13.25 -3.85
C LYS A 20 -21.71 14.37 -3.24
N ARG A 21 -22.39 14.10 -2.12
CA ARG A 21 -23.23 15.09 -1.41
C ARG A 21 -22.42 16.29 -0.91
N LEU A 22 -21.25 16.03 -0.31
CA LEU A 22 -20.40 17.10 0.21
C LEU A 22 -19.69 17.86 -0.93
N GLY A 23 -19.43 17.23 -2.06
CA GLY A 23 -18.94 17.89 -3.27
C GLY A 23 -19.95 18.92 -3.84
N GLU A 24 -21.25 18.69 -3.66
CA GLU A 24 -22.31 19.64 -4.01
C GLU A 24 -22.44 20.78 -2.98
N MET A 25 -22.36 20.47 -1.68
CA MET A 25 -22.48 21.44 -0.58
C MET A 25 -21.23 22.27 -0.34
N LYS A 26 -20.04 21.76 -0.71
CA LYS A 26 -18.72 22.40 -0.58
C LYS A 26 -18.47 23.09 0.76
N PRO A 27 -18.55 22.39 1.90
CA PRO A 27 -18.19 22.98 3.18
C PRO A 27 -16.68 23.33 3.22
N ASP A 28 -16.28 24.36 3.98
CA ASP A 28 -14.93 24.93 4.01
C ASP A 28 -13.81 23.90 4.29
N TRP A 29 -14.10 22.86 5.07
CA TRP A 29 -13.15 21.79 5.38
C TRP A 29 -13.02 20.73 4.29
N PHE A 30 -13.92 20.71 3.29
CA PHE A 30 -13.92 19.72 2.22
C PHE A 30 -13.06 20.20 1.06
N THR A 31 -11.79 19.80 1.09
CA THR A 31 -10.76 20.33 0.18
C THR A 31 -10.57 19.51 -1.09
N CYS A 32 -10.94 18.22 -1.10
CA CYS A 32 -10.69 17.33 -2.24
C CYS A 32 -11.75 16.23 -2.37
N ASN A 33 -12.04 15.86 -3.61
CA ASN A 33 -12.99 14.80 -3.98
C ASN A 33 -12.37 13.74 -4.91
N CYS A 34 -11.04 13.57 -4.87
CA CYS A 34 -10.35 12.60 -5.70
C CYS A 34 -10.55 11.15 -5.20
N GLU A 35 -10.30 10.19 -6.07
CA GLU A 35 -10.45 8.77 -5.76
C GLU A 35 -9.57 8.35 -4.57
N GLN A 36 -8.34 8.86 -4.49
CA GLN A 36 -7.41 8.54 -3.40
C GLN A 36 -7.95 8.96 -2.03
N CYS A 37 -8.55 10.16 -1.92
CA CYS A 37 -9.18 10.60 -0.69
C CYS A 37 -10.37 9.73 -0.28
N ARG A 38 -11.12 9.21 -1.25
CA ARG A 38 -12.23 8.26 -0.99
C ARG A 38 -11.70 6.92 -0.50
N LEU A 39 -10.63 6.39 -1.10
CA LEU A 39 -9.98 5.16 -0.68
C LEU A 39 -9.38 5.29 0.73
N ASP A 40 -8.69 6.38 1.03
CA ASP A 40 -8.14 6.65 2.36
C ASP A 40 -9.25 6.74 3.43
N THR A 41 -10.37 7.38 3.09
CA THR A 41 -11.54 7.43 3.98
C THR A 41 -12.17 6.06 4.17
N THR A 42 -12.32 5.28 3.10
CA THR A 42 -12.84 3.90 3.16
C THR A 42 -11.97 3.03 4.07
N ALA A 43 -10.65 3.07 3.88
CA ALA A 43 -9.70 2.35 4.72
C ALA A 43 -9.78 2.78 6.20
N TYR A 44 -9.90 4.09 6.46
CA TYR A 44 -10.07 4.61 7.81
C TYR A 44 -11.32 4.04 8.50
N VAL A 45 -12.46 4.01 7.82
CA VAL A 45 -13.73 3.51 8.35
C VAL A 45 -13.66 2.00 8.59
N LEU A 46 -13.16 1.24 7.60
CA LEU A 46 -13.05 -0.22 7.71
C LEU A 46 -12.13 -0.66 8.85
N ASN A 47 -11.07 0.09 9.14
CA ASN A 47 -10.17 -0.20 10.26
C ASN A 47 -10.79 0.09 11.64
N LYS A 48 -11.89 0.81 11.71
CA LYS A 48 -12.61 1.11 12.96
C LYS A 48 -13.84 0.24 13.17
N LEU A 49 -14.37 -0.35 12.11
CA LEU A 49 -15.53 -1.23 12.19
C LEU A 49 -15.10 -2.68 12.41
N PRO A 50 -15.78 -3.46 13.27
CA PRO A 50 -15.53 -4.88 13.38
C PRO A 50 -15.93 -5.57 12.07
N PRO A 51 -15.03 -6.38 11.44
CA PRO A 51 -15.33 -7.03 10.18
C PRO A 51 -16.47 -8.03 10.31
N ARG A 52 -17.30 -8.16 9.26
CA ARG A 52 -18.41 -9.10 9.19
C ARG A 52 -18.26 -10.00 7.97
N TYR A 53 -17.71 -11.17 8.21
CA TYR A 53 -17.45 -12.14 7.15
C TYR A 53 -18.68 -13.02 6.90
N ILE A 54 -18.98 -13.25 5.63
CA ILE A 54 -20.02 -14.17 5.16
C ILE A 54 -19.43 -15.15 4.15
N VAL A 55 -20.03 -16.35 4.07
CA VAL A 55 -19.64 -17.41 3.12
C VAL A 55 -20.76 -17.73 2.13
N SER A 56 -21.99 -17.24 2.36
CA SER A 56 -23.15 -17.57 1.53
C SER A 56 -24.26 -16.51 1.58
N GLY A 57 -25.14 -16.52 0.58
CA GLY A 57 -26.29 -15.63 0.52
C GLY A 57 -27.27 -15.75 1.71
N ARG A 58 -27.31 -16.90 2.41
CA ARG A 58 -28.07 -17.08 3.66
C ARG A 58 -27.55 -16.19 4.80
N GLY A 59 -26.22 -16.05 4.90
CA GLY A 59 -25.60 -15.13 5.87
C GLY A 59 -26.01 -13.68 5.60
N LEU A 60 -26.12 -13.31 4.32
CA LEU A 60 -26.59 -12.01 3.88
C LEU A 60 -28.00 -11.68 4.37
N THR A 61 -28.95 -12.63 4.20
CA THR A 61 -30.35 -12.45 4.58
C THR A 61 -30.52 -12.27 6.09
N HIS A 62 -29.77 -13.02 6.90
CA HIS A 62 -29.79 -12.86 8.35
C HIS A 62 -29.21 -11.51 8.80
N MET A 63 -28.22 -10.99 8.12
CA MET A 63 -27.64 -9.68 8.43
C MET A 63 -28.57 -8.53 8.06
N PHE A 64 -29.28 -8.59 6.94
CA PHE A 64 -30.27 -7.57 6.56
C PHE A 64 -31.48 -7.56 7.49
N ALA A 65 -31.90 -8.72 7.99
CA ALA A 65 -32.96 -8.80 8.99
C ALA A 65 -32.55 -8.18 10.34
N SER A 66 -31.27 -8.13 10.65
CA SER A 66 -30.71 -7.48 11.84
C SER A 66 -30.09 -6.11 11.57
N ALA A 67 -30.41 -5.48 10.43
CA ALA A 67 -29.88 -4.17 10.05
C ALA A 67 -30.26 -3.13 11.11
N ASN A 68 -29.34 -2.87 12.00
CA ASN A 68 -29.50 -1.97 13.12
C ASN A 68 -29.32 -0.54 12.61
N THR A 69 -30.35 0.28 12.73
CA THR A 69 -30.34 1.72 12.38
C THR A 69 -29.14 2.41 13.04
N GLN A 70 -28.77 1.98 14.26
CA GLN A 70 -27.61 2.48 15.00
C GLN A 70 -26.30 2.27 14.23
N MET A 71 -26.05 1.08 13.70
CA MET A 71 -24.82 0.80 12.93
C MET A 71 -24.70 1.68 11.67
N SER A 72 -25.84 2.01 11.08
CA SER A 72 -25.91 2.93 9.93
C SER A 72 -25.46 4.34 10.31
N VAL A 73 -25.95 4.84 11.44
CA VAL A 73 -25.58 6.16 11.98
C VAL A 73 -24.11 6.20 12.42
N ASP A 74 -23.65 5.14 13.08
CA ASP A 74 -22.25 5.02 13.51
C ASP A 74 -21.30 5.01 12.30
N MET A 75 -21.67 4.30 11.22
CA MET A 75 -20.90 4.28 9.98
C MET A 75 -20.85 5.66 9.33
N ASP A 76 -21.97 6.38 9.23
CA ASP A 76 -22.02 7.72 8.66
C ASP A 76 -21.19 8.71 9.49
N SER A 77 -21.22 8.59 10.82
CA SER A 77 -20.35 9.38 11.72
C SER A 77 -18.88 9.11 11.50
N LEU A 78 -18.49 7.84 11.38
CA LEU A 78 -17.12 7.43 11.09
C LEU A 78 -16.65 7.88 9.71
N ILE A 79 -17.53 7.90 8.71
CA ILE A 79 -17.22 8.42 7.37
C ILE A 79 -16.89 9.90 7.44
N VAL A 80 -17.73 10.71 8.10
CA VAL A 80 -17.48 12.16 8.25
C VAL A 80 -16.19 12.42 9.04
N GLU A 81 -15.94 11.67 10.10
CA GLU A 81 -14.68 11.75 10.85
C GLU A 81 -13.47 11.42 9.97
N GLY A 82 -13.55 10.33 9.19
CA GLY A 82 -12.53 9.90 8.25
C GLY A 82 -12.25 10.96 7.19
N MET A 83 -13.30 11.52 6.58
CA MET A 83 -13.16 12.59 5.58
C MET A 83 -12.47 13.82 6.15
N LYS A 84 -12.82 14.26 7.36
CA LYS A 84 -12.15 15.38 8.03
C LYS A 84 -10.67 15.09 8.30
N LYS A 85 -10.35 13.88 8.74
CA LYS A 85 -8.94 13.47 8.98
C LYS A 85 -8.13 13.40 7.69
N VAL A 86 -8.70 12.84 6.62
CA VAL A 86 -8.06 12.79 5.31
C VAL A 86 -7.86 14.20 4.76
N ALA A 87 -8.86 15.09 4.88
CA ALA A 87 -8.75 16.48 4.44
C ALA A 87 -7.66 17.26 5.21
N ALA A 88 -7.57 17.05 6.54
CA ALA A 88 -6.57 17.70 7.38
C ALA A 88 -5.13 17.21 7.15
N ASN A 89 -4.97 15.95 6.70
CA ASN A 89 -3.67 15.31 6.46
C ASN A 89 -3.48 14.97 4.99
N ALA A 90 -3.95 15.84 4.10
CA ALA A 90 -3.88 15.63 2.67
C ALA A 90 -2.43 15.41 2.22
N ARG A 91 -2.23 14.37 1.40
CA ARG A 91 -0.91 14.08 0.82
C ARG A 91 -0.55 15.18 -0.18
N PRO A 92 0.75 15.53 -0.35
CA PRO A 92 1.17 16.63 -1.23
C PRO A 92 0.65 16.55 -2.66
N PHE A 93 0.38 15.35 -3.16
CA PHE A 93 -0.01 15.09 -4.56
C PHE A 93 -1.45 14.55 -4.72
N HIS A 94 -2.29 14.64 -3.69
CA HIS A 94 -3.63 14.05 -3.73
C HIS A 94 -4.59 14.74 -4.72
N ALA A 95 -4.35 16.00 -5.08
CA ALA A 95 -5.16 16.77 -6.02
C ALA A 95 -4.61 16.74 -7.45
N THR A 96 -3.42 16.20 -7.67
CA THR A 96 -2.93 15.96 -9.02
C THR A 96 -3.59 14.68 -9.51
N GLU A 97 -4.72 14.81 -10.20
CA GLU A 97 -5.06 13.85 -11.24
C GLU A 97 -3.91 13.91 -12.26
N THR A 98 -2.81 13.26 -11.94
CA THR A 98 -1.95 12.78 -12.99
C THR A 98 -2.82 11.81 -13.76
N LYS A 99 -3.16 12.16 -14.97
CA LYS A 99 -3.56 11.27 -16.05
C LYS A 99 -2.37 10.32 -16.37
N ASP A 100 -1.83 9.69 -15.36
CA ASP A 100 -1.11 8.43 -15.42
C ASP A 100 -2.10 7.29 -15.11
N ALA A 101 -3.38 7.52 -15.44
CA ALA A 101 -4.25 6.42 -15.79
C ALA A 101 -3.60 5.79 -17.02
N SER A 102 -2.80 4.74 -16.73
CA SER A 102 -2.53 3.65 -17.64
C SER A 102 -3.02 3.93 -19.07
N GLU A 103 -2.13 4.45 -19.93
CA GLU A 103 -2.09 3.87 -21.25
C GLU A 103 -1.98 2.38 -20.97
N GLU A 104 -3.06 1.64 -21.15
CA GLU A 104 -3.04 0.21 -21.34
C GLU A 104 -2.18 0.02 -22.58
N SER A 105 -0.86 0.00 -22.36
CA SER A 105 0.05 -0.36 -23.43
C SER A 105 -0.24 -1.83 -23.68
N GLU A 106 -0.64 -2.17 -24.89
CA GLU A 106 -0.80 -3.56 -25.38
C GLU A 106 0.53 -4.33 -25.30
N ASP A 107 1.61 -3.66 -24.91
CA ASP A 107 2.94 -4.25 -24.77
C ASP A 107 3.01 -5.11 -23.50
N PRO A 108 3.53 -6.32 -23.59
CA PRO A 108 3.76 -7.18 -22.42
C PRO A 108 4.71 -6.51 -21.42
N VAL A 109 4.50 -6.78 -20.13
CA VAL A 109 5.26 -6.14 -19.04
C VAL A 109 5.78 -7.16 -18.02
N PHE A 110 6.92 -6.87 -17.44
CA PHE A 110 7.42 -7.55 -16.26
C PHE A 110 6.82 -6.88 -15.02
N ASN A 111 5.89 -7.56 -14.36
CA ASN A 111 5.35 -7.13 -13.08
C ASN A 111 6.24 -7.64 -11.94
N PHE A 112 6.73 -6.74 -11.11
CA PHE A 112 7.57 -7.12 -9.98
C PHE A 112 6.73 -7.46 -8.76
N PRO A 113 7.15 -8.46 -7.96
CA PRO A 113 6.51 -8.80 -6.71
C PRO A 113 6.64 -7.68 -5.69
N LEU A 114 5.79 -7.73 -4.66
CA LEU A 114 5.93 -6.88 -3.50
C LEU A 114 7.11 -7.39 -2.65
N PHE A 115 8.16 -6.59 -2.50
CA PHE A 115 9.28 -6.89 -1.62
C PHE A 115 8.94 -6.52 -0.19
N VAL A 116 9.05 -7.46 0.74
CA VAL A 116 8.77 -7.24 2.16
C VAL A 116 9.95 -7.76 2.98
N GLY A 117 10.45 -6.95 3.91
CA GLY A 117 11.54 -7.36 4.79
C GLY A 117 11.53 -6.66 6.13
N THR A 118 12.44 -7.07 7.00
CA THR A 118 12.61 -6.49 8.34
C THR A 118 14.10 -6.28 8.62
N VAL A 119 14.41 -5.21 9.35
CA VAL A 119 15.78 -4.86 9.75
C VAL A 119 15.88 -4.88 11.27
N TYR A 120 16.89 -5.56 11.77
CA TYR A 120 17.18 -5.74 13.19
C TYR A 120 18.58 -5.23 13.55
N ASP A 121 18.75 -4.83 14.81
CA ASP A 121 20.08 -4.68 15.42
C ASP A 121 20.70 -6.06 15.62
N GLY A 122 21.86 -6.30 15.05
CA GLY A 122 22.55 -7.60 15.12
C GLY A 122 23.05 -8.00 16.51
N MET A 123 23.05 -7.07 17.48
CA MET A 123 23.49 -7.33 18.85
C MET A 123 22.30 -7.57 19.78
N SER A 124 21.28 -6.70 19.72
CA SER A 124 20.11 -6.77 20.63
C SER A 124 18.95 -7.56 20.04
N PHE A 125 18.93 -7.82 18.74
CA PHE A 125 17.82 -8.40 17.98
C PHE A 125 16.54 -7.56 18.03
N ASP A 126 16.63 -6.30 18.45
CA ASP A 126 15.52 -5.37 18.38
C ASP A 126 15.33 -4.86 16.95
N ALA A 127 14.09 -4.55 16.60
CA ALA A 127 13.79 -3.94 15.31
C ALA A 127 14.38 -2.52 15.23
N ILE A 128 15.08 -2.22 14.15
CA ILE A 128 15.65 -0.88 13.91
C ILE A 128 14.52 0.13 13.75
N ARG A 129 14.59 1.22 14.51
CA ARG A 129 13.55 2.24 14.59
C ARG A 129 13.78 3.44 13.69
N SER A 130 15.01 3.63 13.22
CA SER A 130 15.40 4.73 12.32
C SER A 130 16.47 4.25 11.38
N ALA A 131 16.15 4.16 10.11
CA ALA A 131 17.09 3.84 9.03
C ALA A 131 16.51 4.32 7.70
N GLN A 132 17.37 4.53 6.74
CA GLN A 132 17.02 4.74 5.34
C GLN A 132 17.32 3.47 4.56
N ILE A 133 16.32 2.98 3.82
CA ILE A 133 16.45 1.80 2.97
C ILE A 133 16.23 2.22 1.52
N THR A 134 17.18 1.86 0.66
CA THR A 134 17.12 2.16 -0.77
C THR A 134 17.12 0.86 -1.56
N LEU A 135 16.14 0.68 -2.43
CA LEU A 135 16.10 -0.40 -3.42
C LEU A 135 16.63 0.15 -4.75
N SER A 136 17.63 -0.51 -5.33
CA SER A 136 18.23 -0.10 -6.60
C SER A 136 18.37 -1.28 -7.57
N GLN A 137 18.39 -0.97 -8.85
CA GLN A 137 18.66 -1.88 -9.96
C GLN A 137 19.72 -1.25 -10.85
N ASN A 138 20.75 -2.01 -11.21
CA ASN A 138 21.86 -1.51 -12.01
C ASN A 138 22.51 -0.22 -11.48
N GLY A 139 22.56 -0.05 -10.15
CA GLY A 139 23.13 1.12 -9.48
C GLY A 139 22.23 2.35 -9.44
N VAL A 140 21.01 2.28 -9.96
CA VAL A 140 20.03 3.37 -9.95
C VAL A 140 18.88 3.03 -9.01
N PRO A 141 18.42 3.94 -8.14
CA PRO A 141 17.22 3.72 -7.33
C PRO A 141 16.01 3.38 -8.21
N CYS A 142 15.28 2.33 -7.82
CA CYS A 142 14.11 1.89 -8.57
C CYS A 142 12.97 2.91 -8.47
N SER A 143 12.31 3.15 -9.59
CA SER A 143 11.02 3.84 -9.59
C SER A 143 9.95 2.93 -9.02
N MET A 144 9.12 3.46 -8.14
CA MET A 144 8.01 2.72 -7.53
C MET A 144 6.77 2.76 -8.44
N ILE A 145 5.82 1.85 -8.14
CA ILE A 145 4.59 1.70 -8.92
C ILE A 145 3.83 3.04 -9.07
N ASP A 146 3.79 3.80 -7.99
CA ASP A 146 3.21 5.13 -7.94
C ASP A 146 3.90 6.00 -6.87
N HIS A 147 3.48 7.25 -6.76
CA HIS A 147 4.05 8.24 -5.84
C HIS A 147 3.74 7.98 -4.35
N THR A 148 2.86 7.04 -4.01
CA THR A 148 2.56 6.70 -2.62
C THR A 148 3.62 5.78 -2.02
N TRP A 149 4.42 5.14 -2.87
CA TRP A 149 5.53 4.28 -2.49
C TRP A 149 6.84 5.08 -2.57
N THR A 150 7.56 5.16 -1.46
CA THR A 150 8.79 5.93 -1.41
C THR A 150 10.03 5.05 -1.59
N ASN A 151 10.98 5.55 -2.37
CA ASN A 151 12.32 4.98 -2.48
C ASN A 151 13.32 6.16 -2.59
N PRO A 152 14.16 6.40 -1.58
CA PRO A 152 14.35 5.62 -0.35
C PRO A 152 13.16 5.61 0.59
N MET A 153 12.99 4.50 1.35
CA MET A 153 12.03 4.39 2.44
C MET A 153 12.72 4.69 3.77
N LEU A 154 12.08 5.54 4.58
CA LEU A 154 12.54 5.85 5.93
C LEU A 154 11.81 4.97 6.96
N LEU A 155 12.57 4.23 7.76
CA LEU A 155 12.03 3.52 8.91
C LEU A 155 11.73 4.52 10.04
N THR A 156 10.63 4.29 10.71
CA THR A 156 10.19 5.03 11.89
C THR A 156 9.90 4.05 13.03
N PRO A 157 9.76 4.50 14.28
CA PRO A 157 9.36 3.63 15.40
C PRO A 157 8.05 2.86 15.13
N HIS A 158 7.15 3.43 14.32
CA HIS A 158 5.87 2.81 13.96
C HIS A 158 6.00 1.66 12.97
N THR A 159 7.01 1.67 12.10
CA THR A 159 7.25 0.60 11.12
C THR A 159 7.85 -0.65 11.77
N LYS A 160 8.38 -0.55 13.00
CA LYS A 160 9.00 -1.67 13.73
C LYS A 160 10.02 -2.43 12.87
N GLY A 161 10.88 -1.70 12.17
CA GLY A 161 11.91 -2.27 11.30
C GLY A 161 11.42 -2.83 9.97
N LYS A 162 10.12 -2.83 9.71
CA LYS A 162 9.56 -3.38 8.45
C LYS A 162 9.65 -2.38 7.32
N TYR A 163 9.98 -2.89 6.14
CA TYR A 163 9.98 -2.13 4.90
C TYR A 163 9.29 -2.90 3.78
N THR A 164 8.79 -2.14 2.82
CA THR A 164 8.12 -2.69 1.63
C THR A 164 8.46 -1.85 0.41
N PHE A 165 8.65 -2.53 -0.74
CA PHE A 165 8.84 -1.87 -2.03
C PHE A 165 7.99 -2.54 -3.09
N TRP A 166 7.36 -1.73 -3.93
CA TRP A 166 6.67 -2.21 -5.11
C TRP A 166 7.18 -1.44 -6.33
N VAL A 167 8.01 -2.13 -7.11
CA VAL A 167 8.71 -1.54 -8.24
C VAL A 167 7.77 -1.37 -9.43
N LYS A 168 7.91 -0.24 -10.14
CA LYS A 168 7.16 0.04 -11.37
C LYS A 168 7.45 -1.05 -12.42
N PRO A 169 6.42 -1.59 -13.10
CA PRO A 169 6.59 -2.58 -14.16
C PRO A 169 7.52 -2.09 -15.26
N GLN A 170 8.25 -3.02 -15.87
CA GLN A 170 9.13 -2.75 -17.01
C GLN A 170 8.57 -3.41 -18.27
N LYS A 171 8.71 -2.75 -19.42
CA LYS A 171 8.29 -3.29 -20.71
C LYS A 171 9.06 -4.57 -21.04
N ALA A 172 8.35 -5.59 -21.51
CA ALA A 172 8.92 -6.82 -22.06
C ALA A 172 8.89 -6.78 -23.59
N ARG A 173 9.68 -7.62 -24.22
CA ARG A 173 9.69 -7.74 -25.69
C ARG A 173 8.60 -8.68 -26.19
N THR A 174 8.39 -9.76 -25.46
CA THR A 174 7.42 -10.81 -25.80
C THR A 174 6.67 -11.25 -24.56
N LEU A 175 5.43 -11.69 -24.75
CA LEU A 175 4.63 -12.30 -23.70
C LEU A 175 5.22 -13.66 -23.31
N GLY A 176 5.27 -13.95 -22.00
CA GLY A 176 5.84 -15.19 -21.47
C GLY A 176 7.38 -15.20 -21.40
N GLU A 177 8.05 -14.09 -21.73
CA GLU A 177 9.49 -13.97 -21.57
C GLU A 177 9.86 -14.01 -20.08
N THR A 178 10.77 -14.91 -19.68
CA THR A 178 11.32 -14.93 -18.32
C THR A 178 12.70 -14.31 -18.31
N LYS A 179 12.90 -13.33 -17.45
CA LYS A 179 14.17 -12.60 -17.30
C LYS A 179 14.58 -12.55 -15.83
N GLN A 180 15.90 -12.67 -15.59
CA GLN A 180 16.49 -12.47 -14.26
C GLN A 180 16.70 -10.98 -14.01
N PHE A 181 16.23 -10.52 -12.86
CA PHE A 181 16.41 -9.15 -12.41
C PHE A 181 17.18 -9.14 -11.10
N GLN A 182 18.30 -8.41 -11.09
CA GLN A 182 19.09 -8.22 -9.90
C GLN A 182 18.70 -6.92 -9.22
N PHE A 183 18.36 -7.02 -7.93
CA PHE A 183 18.08 -5.86 -7.07
C PHE A 183 19.11 -5.79 -5.95
N LYS A 184 19.40 -4.57 -5.53
CA LYS A 184 20.30 -4.26 -4.42
C LYS A 184 19.53 -3.44 -3.39
N ILE A 185 19.51 -3.92 -2.15
CA ILE A 185 18.98 -3.20 -1.00
C ILE A 185 20.18 -2.63 -0.24
N GLU A 186 20.18 -1.33 -0.02
CA GLU A 186 21.15 -0.63 0.81
C GLU A 186 20.44 -0.05 2.02
N ILE A 187 21.03 -0.26 3.20
CA ILE A 187 20.51 0.20 4.48
C ILE A 187 21.55 1.08 5.15
N THR A 188 21.15 2.27 5.52
CA THR A 188 21.95 3.22 6.30
C THR A 188 21.20 3.63 7.54
N ALA A 189 21.86 3.59 8.70
CA ALA A 189 21.33 4.02 9.98
C ALA A 189 22.45 4.67 10.82
N ASP A 190 22.11 5.69 11.60
CA ASP A 190 23.08 6.38 12.44
C ASP A 190 23.70 5.45 13.49
N GLY A 191 25.01 5.41 13.55
CA GLY A 191 25.76 4.54 14.47
C GLY A 191 25.87 3.07 14.05
N PHE A 192 25.42 2.73 12.83
CA PHE A 192 25.52 1.39 12.28
C PHE A 192 26.34 1.38 10.99
N GLU A 193 26.97 0.25 10.71
CA GLU A 193 27.64 0.02 9.45
C GLU A 193 26.62 -0.08 8.30
N LYS A 194 26.96 0.52 7.16
CA LYS A 194 26.14 0.41 5.96
C LYS A 194 26.05 -1.04 5.52
N THR A 195 24.85 -1.57 5.43
CA THR A 195 24.59 -2.95 5.02
C THR A 195 24.00 -2.99 3.63
N THR A 196 24.45 -3.96 2.84
CA THR A 196 24.00 -4.19 1.48
C THR A 196 23.54 -5.62 1.31
N TYR A 197 22.40 -5.83 0.67
CA TYR A 197 21.87 -7.13 0.30
C TYR A 197 21.51 -7.15 -1.19
N VAL A 198 21.93 -8.20 -1.88
CA VAL A 198 21.64 -8.39 -3.32
C VAL A 198 20.74 -9.60 -3.47
N LEU A 199 19.73 -9.47 -4.30
CA LEU A 199 18.79 -10.55 -4.62
C LEU A 199 18.55 -10.61 -6.13
N ASP A 200 18.48 -11.83 -6.66
CA ASP A 200 18.17 -12.12 -8.04
C ASP A 200 16.79 -12.79 -8.09
N ILE A 201 15.87 -12.25 -8.89
CA ILE A 201 14.53 -12.81 -9.05
C ILE A 201 14.21 -13.07 -10.51
N PRO A 202 13.68 -14.25 -10.86
CA PRO A 202 13.11 -14.50 -12.17
C PRO A 202 11.72 -13.85 -12.24
N VAL A 203 11.45 -13.08 -13.28
CA VAL A 203 10.13 -12.51 -13.54
C VAL A 203 9.71 -12.89 -14.95
N THR A 204 8.48 -13.40 -15.08
CA THR A 204 7.88 -13.72 -16.37
C THR A 204 6.94 -12.60 -16.78
N SER A 205 7.06 -12.17 -18.02
CA SER A 205 6.22 -11.10 -18.55
C SER A 205 4.77 -11.55 -18.71
N SER A 206 3.86 -10.63 -18.41
CA SER A 206 2.40 -10.80 -18.51
C SER A 206 1.79 -9.74 -19.43
N GLU A 207 0.57 -10.00 -19.88
CA GLU A 207 -0.15 -9.16 -20.84
C GLU A 207 -0.55 -7.81 -20.25
N HIS A 208 -0.84 -7.77 -18.93
CA HIS A 208 -1.35 -6.57 -18.29
C HIS A 208 -0.51 -6.16 -17.08
N THR A 209 -0.45 -4.85 -16.84
CA THR A 209 0.12 -4.29 -15.61
C THR A 209 -0.76 -4.62 -14.41
N VAL A 210 -0.17 -5.17 -13.36
CA VAL A 210 -0.86 -5.42 -12.10
C VAL A 210 -0.94 -4.12 -11.31
N GLN A 211 -2.16 -3.68 -11.00
CA GLN A 211 -2.43 -2.41 -10.33
C GLN A 211 -2.77 -2.56 -8.84
N LYS A 212 -3.02 -3.79 -8.37
CA LYS A 212 -3.43 -4.04 -6.97
C LYS A 212 -2.42 -4.94 -6.25
N PRO A 213 -1.92 -4.53 -5.07
CA PRO A 213 -0.95 -5.33 -4.32
C PRO A 213 -1.49 -6.69 -3.88
N ASN A 214 -2.81 -6.82 -3.71
CA ASN A 214 -3.45 -8.07 -3.28
C ASN A 214 -3.45 -9.18 -4.34
N THR A 215 -3.08 -8.87 -5.57
CA THR A 215 -3.02 -9.84 -6.67
C THR A 215 -1.60 -10.35 -6.94
N ILE A 216 -0.62 -9.90 -6.17
CA ILE A 216 0.78 -10.31 -6.28
C ILE A 216 1.22 -10.98 -4.99
N ASP A 217 1.80 -12.17 -5.11
CA ASP A 217 2.42 -12.84 -3.97
C ASP A 217 3.66 -12.05 -3.52
N PRO A 218 3.73 -11.66 -2.23
CA PRO A 218 4.89 -10.93 -1.73
C PRO A 218 6.11 -11.86 -1.63
N ILE A 219 7.26 -11.36 -2.05
CA ILE A 219 8.54 -12.01 -1.74
C ILE A 219 9.03 -11.49 -0.39
N LYS A 220 9.07 -12.39 0.59
CA LYS A 220 9.70 -12.12 1.88
C LYS A 220 11.21 -12.20 1.72
N ILE A 221 11.87 -11.04 1.86
CA ILE A 221 13.32 -10.96 1.95
C ILE A 221 13.75 -11.46 3.32
N GLN A 222 14.89 -12.15 3.38
CA GLN A 222 15.46 -12.58 4.66
C GLN A 222 15.63 -11.38 5.60
N ASP A 223 15.54 -11.62 6.90
CA ASP A 223 15.75 -10.60 7.91
C ASP A 223 17.19 -10.08 7.84
N LEU A 224 17.37 -8.76 7.82
CA LEU A 224 18.65 -8.11 7.69
C LEU A 224 19.10 -7.55 9.04
N TYR A 225 20.38 -7.69 9.35
CA TYR A 225 20.96 -7.31 10.63
C TYR A 225 22.01 -6.21 10.42
N LEU A 226 21.89 -5.13 11.19
CA LEU A 226 22.88 -4.05 11.23
C LEU A 226 23.78 -4.20 12.44
N PHE A 227 25.05 -3.97 12.25
CA PHE A 227 26.05 -3.96 13.32
C PHE A 227 26.52 -2.53 13.58
N LYS A 228 26.75 -2.21 14.85
CA LYS A 228 27.22 -0.88 15.23
C LYS A 228 28.63 -0.64 14.69
N THR A 229 28.86 0.59 14.22
CA THR A 229 30.22 1.02 13.89
C THR A 229 31.07 0.98 15.15
N HIS A 230 32.20 0.25 15.10
CA HIS A 230 33.18 0.32 16.17
C HIS A 230 33.80 1.70 16.16
N SER A 231 33.52 2.50 17.21
CA SER A 231 34.36 3.67 17.50
C SER A 231 35.71 3.15 17.96
N LEU A 232 36.74 3.36 17.13
CA LEU A 232 38.14 3.18 17.51
C LEU A 232 38.52 4.24 18.57
#